data_0ddd193f555de8e9cbd71d07d4054d62
#
_entry.id   0ddd193f555de8e9cbd71d07d4054d62
#
_cell.length_a   1.000
_cell.length_b   1.000
_cell.length_c   1.000
_cell.angle_alpha   90.00
_cell.angle_beta   90.00
_cell.angle_gamma   90.00
#
_symmetry.space_group_name_H-M   'P 1'
#
loop_
_entity.id
_entity.type
_entity.pdbx_description
1 polymer ?
#
loop_
_entity_poly.entity_id
_entity_poly.type
_entity_poly.pdbx_seq_one_letter_code
_entity_poly.pdbx_strand_id
1 'polypeptide(L)'
;MTHIQKIDISDFCDSYNPIVKSYATEYLSKIDSLESIKTLLFNGLNTKSTIELIDFADETTDNYLSSFIYRLVGVKEIIFCRENKKHLNTNEVWRLISKSIRIIPSELTISSIGSQGFLSIPLYKKDLSLETFDFIRLHIWDDSLDKFMDLKKCQDFSIHSHTFFAKSWIITGKVKNDRYEYETESDFTTHSFFEVQYNKSLNEVNQHSSKAVYKNINARLFKTSEEVHFAKGYYEIEPSKLHQSGHLNLPNSSATFFSFTGKEGIGESFVIGPKEIVESEINRKMNISPIYLLDKIDTQL
;
A
#
# COMPACT_ATOMS: atom_id res chain seq x y z
N MET A 1 7.85 3.96 -20.94
CA MET A 1 7.04 2.81 -21.44
C MET A 1 7.02 1.73 -20.36
N THR A 2 5.90 1.08 -20.15
CA THR A 2 5.74 -0.07 -19.27
C THR A 2 6.47 -1.29 -19.83
N HIS A 3 6.92 -2.19 -18.97
CA HIS A 3 7.50 -3.48 -19.40
C HIS A 3 6.43 -4.43 -19.93
N ILE A 4 5.21 -4.35 -19.37
CA ILE A 4 4.08 -5.15 -19.83
C ILE A 4 3.54 -4.56 -21.11
N GLN A 5 3.60 -5.35 -22.19
CA GLN A 5 3.10 -4.95 -23.51
C GLN A 5 1.68 -5.45 -23.75
N LYS A 6 1.27 -6.53 -23.07
CA LYS A 6 -0.04 -7.19 -23.24
C LYS A 6 -0.55 -7.71 -21.90
N ILE A 7 -1.86 -7.76 -21.77
CA ILE A 7 -2.58 -8.41 -20.67
C ILE A 7 -3.37 -9.57 -21.26
N ASP A 8 -3.18 -10.76 -20.67
CA ASP A 8 -3.95 -11.95 -21.03
C ASP A 8 -5.34 -11.90 -20.40
N ILE A 9 -6.31 -12.51 -21.03
CA ILE A 9 -7.70 -12.58 -20.53
C ILE A 9 -7.79 -13.27 -19.17
N SER A 10 -6.96 -14.28 -18.91
CA SER A 10 -6.86 -14.96 -17.61
C SER A 10 -6.34 -14.01 -16.53
N ASP A 11 -5.27 -13.28 -16.81
CA ASP A 11 -4.69 -12.25 -15.93
C ASP A 11 -5.67 -11.11 -15.62
N PHE A 12 -6.44 -10.70 -16.62
CA PHE A 12 -7.52 -9.72 -16.47
C PHE A 12 -8.58 -10.24 -15.50
N CYS A 13 -9.09 -11.46 -15.73
CA CYS A 13 -10.12 -12.08 -14.88
C CYS A 13 -9.63 -12.24 -13.43
N ASP A 14 -8.39 -12.68 -13.23
CA ASP A 14 -7.77 -12.85 -11.92
C ASP A 14 -7.57 -11.52 -11.17
N SER A 15 -7.40 -10.42 -11.93
CA SER A 15 -7.15 -9.09 -11.36
C SER A 15 -8.42 -8.30 -11.10
N TYR A 16 -9.55 -8.64 -11.72
CA TYR A 16 -10.80 -7.88 -11.62
C TYR A 16 -11.25 -7.69 -10.17
N ASN A 17 -11.55 -8.79 -9.47
CA ASN A 17 -12.02 -8.73 -8.08
C ASN A 17 -10.99 -8.09 -7.12
N PRO A 18 -9.69 -8.43 -7.18
CA PRO A 18 -8.67 -7.76 -6.37
C PRO A 18 -8.60 -6.25 -6.55
N ILE A 19 -8.81 -5.73 -7.77
CA ILE A 19 -8.84 -4.30 -8.05
C ILE A 19 -10.14 -3.69 -7.54
N VAL A 20 -11.29 -4.28 -7.87
CA VAL A 20 -12.60 -3.76 -7.47
C VAL A 20 -12.73 -3.67 -5.93
N LYS A 21 -12.22 -4.65 -5.20
CA LYS A 21 -12.13 -4.64 -3.72
C LYS A 21 -11.26 -3.51 -3.15
N SER A 22 -10.44 -2.85 -3.95
CA SER A 22 -9.62 -1.72 -3.53
C SER A 22 -10.34 -0.37 -3.57
N TYR A 23 -11.56 -0.32 -4.10
CA TYR A 23 -12.45 0.84 -4.07
C TYR A 23 -13.47 0.74 -2.95
N ALA A 24 -14.16 1.82 -2.63
CA ALA A 24 -15.30 1.80 -1.73
C ALA A 24 -16.42 0.87 -2.26
N THR A 25 -17.24 0.33 -1.36
CA THR A 25 -18.26 -0.68 -1.71
C THR A 25 -19.23 -0.18 -2.77
N GLU A 26 -19.53 1.11 -2.76
CA GLU A 26 -20.43 1.78 -3.69
C GLU A 26 -19.93 1.72 -5.14
N TYR A 27 -18.62 1.57 -5.35
CA TYR A 27 -18.03 1.42 -6.68
C TYR A 27 -18.54 0.17 -7.40
N LEU A 28 -18.83 -0.91 -6.67
CA LEU A 28 -19.40 -2.16 -7.24
C LEU A 28 -20.70 -1.95 -8.00
N SER A 29 -21.50 -0.95 -7.60
CA SER A 29 -22.76 -0.62 -8.28
C SER A 29 -22.59 0.28 -9.49
N LYS A 30 -21.36 0.75 -9.77
CA LYS A 30 -21.02 1.70 -10.83
C LYS A 30 -20.23 1.06 -11.97
N ILE A 31 -19.54 -0.03 -11.69
CA ILE A 31 -18.75 -0.77 -12.69
C ILE A 31 -19.56 -1.96 -13.20
N ASP A 32 -19.45 -2.23 -14.50
CA ASP A 32 -20.06 -3.39 -15.12
C ASP A 32 -19.48 -4.71 -14.61
N SER A 33 -20.20 -5.80 -14.84
CA SER A 33 -19.76 -7.14 -14.47
C SER A 33 -18.47 -7.54 -15.20
N LEU A 34 -17.69 -8.44 -14.58
CA LEU A 34 -16.49 -9.03 -15.19
C LEU A 34 -16.74 -9.51 -16.62
N GLU A 35 -17.83 -10.24 -16.87
CA GLU A 35 -18.15 -10.81 -18.17
C GLU A 35 -18.46 -9.73 -19.22
N SER A 36 -19.18 -8.67 -18.83
CA SER A 36 -19.47 -7.54 -19.72
C SER A 36 -18.19 -6.81 -20.14
N ILE A 37 -17.34 -6.47 -19.17
CA ILE A 37 -16.07 -5.77 -19.42
C ILE A 37 -15.11 -6.65 -20.20
N LYS A 38 -15.01 -7.93 -19.87
CA LYS A 38 -14.19 -8.90 -20.61
C LYS A 38 -14.61 -8.95 -22.09
N THR A 39 -15.91 -9.07 -22.34
CA THR A 39 -16.43 -9.09 -23.72
C THR A 39 -16.13 -7.77 -24.45
N LEU A 40 -16.35 -6.64 -23.80
CA LEU A 40 -16.11 -5.31 -24.36
C LEU A 40 -14.63 -5.09 -24.73
N LEU A 41 -13.71 -5.41 -23.80
CA LEU A 41 -12.29 -5.11 -23.98
C LEU A 41 -11.59 -6.11 -24.90
N PHE A 42 -11.88 -7.39 -24.78
CA PHE A 42 -11.15 -8.43 -25.51
C PHE A 42 -11.82 -8.84 -26.82
N ASN A 43 -13.15 -8.70 -26.94
CA ASN A 43 -13.89 -9.01 -28.16
C ASN A 43 -13.49 -10.35 -28.81
N GLY A 44 -13.39 -11.42 -28.00
CA GLY A 44 -12.98 -12.76 -28.45
C GLY A 44 -11.47 -12.98 -28.56
N LEU A 45 -10.63 -11.99 -28.31
CA LEU A 45 -9.17 -12.12 -28.28
C LEU A 45 -8.72 -12.70 -26.93
N ASN A 46 -7.62 -13.45 -26.94
CA ASN A 46 -7.01 -13.99 -25.70
C ASN A 46 -6.10 -12.97 -24.99
N THR A 47 -5.63 -11.96 -25.69
CA THR A 47 -4.72 -10.93 -25.18
C THR A 47 -5.11 -9.56 -25.72
N LYS A 48 -4.85 -8.52 -24.93
CA LYS A 48 -5.01 -7.12 -25.33
C LYS A 48 -3.73 -6.34 -25.04
N SER A 49 -3.32 -5.49 -25.96
CA SER A 49 -2.18 -4.59 -25.77
C SER A 49 -2.47 -3.59 -24.64
N THR A 50 -1.48 -3.29 -23.79
CA THR A 50 -1.61 -2.27 -22.75
C THR A 50 -1.84 -0.88 -23.34
N ILE A 51 -1.29 -0.59 -24.51
CA ILE A 51 -1.53 0.66 -25.23
C ILE A 51 -3.00 0.76 -25.65
N GLU A 52 -3.54 -0.27 -26.30
CA GLU A 52 -4.96 -0.28 -26.69
C GLU A 52 -5.92 -0.19 -25.51
N LEU A 53 -5.56 -0.76 -24.34
CA LEU A 53 -6.35 -0.62 -23.12
C LEU A 53 -6.32 0.83 -22.60
N ILE A 54 -5.16 1.47 -22.61
CA ILE A 54 -5.02 2.87 -22.21
C ILE A 54 -5.76 3.79 -23.19
N ASP A 55 -5.61 3.60 -24.49
CA ASP A 55 -6.31 4.38 -25.52
C ASP A 55 -7.84 4.24 -25.35
N PHE A 56 -8.33 3.02 -25.13
CA PHE A 56 -9.74 2.79 -24.81
C PHE A 56 -10.18 3.55 -23.56
N ALA A 57 -9.36 3.53 -22.50
CA ALA A 57 -9.67 4.25 -21.26
C ALA A 57 -9.62 5.79 -21.42
N ASP A 58 -8.83 6.30 -22.37
CA ASP A 58 -8.77 7.72 -22.73
C ASP A 58 -9.98 8.17 -23.57
N GLU A 59 -10.55 7.27 -24.36
CA GLU A 59 -11.64 7.58 -25.31
C GLU A 59 -13.05 7.34 -24.72
N THR A 60 -13.20 6.38 -23.79
CA THR A 60 -14.51 6.06 -23.21
C THR A 60 -15.01 7.18 -22.30
N THR A 61 -16.32 7.41 -22.29
CA THR A 61 -16.99 8.34 -21.37
C THR A 61 -17.32 7.70 -20.01
N ASP A 62 -17.09 6.39 -19.86
CA ASP A 62 -17.29 5.69 -18.60
C ASP A 62 -16.06 5.86 -17.67
N ASN A 63 -16.14 6.83 -16.77
CA ASN A 63 -15.08 7.14 -15.81
C ASN A 63 -14.75 5.98 -14.87
N TYR A 64 -15.72 5.12 -14.56
CA TYR A 64 -15.49 3.97 -13.67
C TYR A 64 -14.68 2.88 -14.38
N LEU A 65 -15.03 2.59 -15.61
CA LEU A 65 -14.28 1.66 -16.45
C LEU A 65 -12.88 2.19 -16.76
N SER A 66 -12.73 3.47 -17.07
CA SER A 66 -11.43 4.12 -17.27
C SER A 66 -10.56 4.02 -16.00
N SER A 67 -11.13 4.33 -14.83
CA SER A 67 -10.44 4.21 -13.54
C SER A 67 -9.92 2.78 -13.31
N PHE A 68 -10.76 1.79 -13.56
CA PHE A 68 -10.40 0.38 -13.45
C PHE A 68 -9.24 0.01 -14.39
N ILE A 69 -9.30 0.40 -15.65
CA ILE A 69 -8.28 0.06 -16.66
C ILE A 69 -6.92 0.68 -16.32
N TYR A 70 -6.87 1.98 -15.97
CA TYR A 70 -5.62 2.62 -15.53
C TYR A 70 -5.03 1.93 -14.33
N ARG A 71 -5.86 1.58 -13.32
CA ARG A 71 -5.40 0.86 -12.13
C ARG A 71 -4.90 -0.54 -12.49
N LEU A 72 -5.60 -1.26 -13.35
CA LEU A 72 -5.19 -2.59 -13.82
C LEU A 72 -3.80 -2.53 -14.45
N VAL A 73 -3.56 -1.65 -15.42
CA VAL A 73 -2.27 -1.55 -16.11
C VAL A 73 -1.16 -1.16 -15.13
N GLY A 74 -1.39 -0.16 -14.28
CA GLY A 74 -0.40 0.28 -13.29
C GLY A 74 -0.05 -0.80 -12.26
N VAL A 75 -1.04 -1.50 -11.73
CA VAL A 75 -0.86 -2.60 -10.76
C VAL A 75 -0.13 -3.78 -11.39
N LYS A 76 -0.50 -4.18 -12.60
CA LYS A 76 0.18 -5.28 -13.32
C LYS A 76 1.65 -4.95 -13.58
N GLU A 77 1.97 -3.70 -13.90
CA GLU A 77 3.37 -3.27 -14.06
C GLU A 77 4.16 -3.38 -12.75
N ILE A 78 3.56 -2.99 -11.60
CA ILE A 78 4.20 -3.16 -10.28
C ILE A 78 4.45 -4.65 -9.98
N ILE A 79 3.45 -5.52 -10.20
CA ILE A 79 3.57 -6.97 -9.96
C ILE A 79 4.66 -7.55 -10.86
N PHE A 80 4.65 -7.22 -12.15
CA PHE A 80 5.64 -7.71 -13.11
C PHE A 80 7.06 -7.31 -12.70
N CYS A 81 7.28 -6.04 -12.37
CA CYS A 81 8.60 -5.54 -11.96
C CYS A 81 9.09 -6.18 -10.66
N ARG A 82 8.18 -6.47 -9.70
CA ARG A 82 8.51 -7.20 -8.49
C ARG A 82 8.95 -8.63 -8.80
N GLU A 83 8.11 -9.39 -9.50
CA GLU A 83 8.34 -10.82 -9.78
C GLU A 83 9.55 -11.07 -10.68
N ASN A 84 9.84 -10.17 -11.60
CA ASN A 84 10.96 -10.27 -12.54
C ASN A 84 12.20 -9.49 -12.12
N LYS A 85 12.21 -8.89 -10.91
CA LYS A 85 13.31 -8.06 -10.39
C LYS A 85 13.73 -6.95 -11.36
N LYS A 86 12.74 -6.34 -12.05
CA LYS A 86 12.95 -5.25 -13.01
C LYS A 86 12.83 -3.90 -12.32
N HIS A 87 13.46 -2.90 -12.90
CA HIS A 87 13.30 -1.52 -12.46
C HIS A 87 11.89 -1.02 -12.79
N LEU A 88 11.18 -0.47 -11.80
CA LEU A 88 9.87 0.13 -11.98
C LEU A 88 10.01 1.58 -12.47
N ASN A 89 9.40 1.91 -13.60
CA ASN A 89 9.24 3.31 -13.99
C ASN A 89 8.11 3.95 -13.15
N THR A 90 8.50 4.48 -11.98
CA THR A 90 7.55 5.03 -11.01
C THR A 90 6.73 6.19 -11.58
N ASN A 91 7.30 7.02 -12.47
CA ASN A 91 6.58 8.14 -13.09
C ASN A 91 5.47 7.67 -14.03
N GLU A 92 5.73 6.64 -14.82
CA GLU A 92 4.73 6.07 -15.73
C GLU A 92 3.58 5.42 -14.94
N VAL A 93 3.91 4.62 -13.93
CA VAL A 93 2.91 3.99 -13.07
C VAL A 93 2.15 5.05 -12.27
N TRP A 94 2.82 6.10 -11.78
CA TRP A 94 2.17 7.21 -11.10
C TRP A 94 1.11 7.88 -11.98
N ARG A 95 1.45 8.17 -13.24
CA ARG A 95 0.51 8.77 -14.20
C ARG A 95 -0.78 7.94 -14.33
N LEU A 96 -0.66 6.61 -14.39
CA LEU A 96 -1.82 5.71 -14.47
C LEU A 96 -2.61 5.67 -13.16
N ILE A 97 -1.93 5.47 -12.05
CA ILE A 97 -2.58 5.33 -10.73
C ILE A 97 -3.22 6.63 -10.27
N SER A 98 -2.53 7.78 -10.41
CA SER A 98 -3.11 9.08 -10.04
C SER A 98 -4.33 9.41 -10.89
N LYS A 99 -4.28 9.12 -12.21
CA LYS A 99 -5.43 9.28 -13.12
C LYS A 99 -6.60 8.39 -12.70
N SER A 100 -6.34 7.13 -12.32
CA SER A 100 -7.38 6.21 -11.85
C SER A 100 -8.11 6.71 -10.60
N ILE A 101 -7.41 7.44 -9.72
CA ILE A 101 -7.99 8.01 -8.50
C ILE A 101 -8.77 9.28 -8.79
N ARG A 102 -8.26 10.14 -9.67
CA ARG A 102 -8.83 11.46 -9.96
C ARG A 102 -10.09 11.43 -10.79
N ILE A 103 -10.25 10.44 -11.68
CA ILE A 103 -11.34 10.40 -12.65
C ILE A 103 -12.69 10.02 -12.03
N ILE A 104 -12.69 9.45 -10.84
CA ILE A 104 -13.88 9.07 -10.07
C ILE A 104 -14.11 10.01 -8.89
N PRO A 105 -15.34 10.10 -8.36
CA PRO A 105 -15.62 10.80 -7.10
C PRO A 105 -14.73 10.33 -5.95
N SER A 106 -14.20 11.26 -5.17
CA SER A 106 -13.21 10.97 -4.11
C SER A 106 -13.71 10.03 -3.02
N GLU A 107 -15.03 10.02 -2.76
CA GLU A 107 -15.71 9.12 -1.81
C GLU A 107 -15.63 7.65 -2.22
N LEU A 108 -15.37 7.36 -3.49
CA LEU A 108 -15.17 5.99 -3.99
C LEU A 108 -13.73 5.50 -3.84
N THR A 109 -12.82 6.38 -3.43
CA THR A 109 -11.44 6.02 -3.11
C THR A 109 -11.31 5.74 -1.62
N ILE A 110 -11.02 4.50 -1.25
CA ILE A 110 -10.68 4.17 0.15
C ILE A 110 -9.35 4.83 0.47
N SER A 111 -9.33 5.62 1.54
CA SER A 111 -8.13 6.24 2.06
C SER A 111 -8.14 6.22 3.58
N SER A 112 -7.00 5.95 4.21
CA SER A 112 -6.89 5.93 5.67
C SER A 112 -5.54 6.39 6.15
N ILE A 113 -5.51 7.06 7.31
CA ILE A 113 -4.30 7.34 8.07
C ILE A 113 -4.32 6.45 9.30
N GLY A 114 -3.25 5.67 9.49
CA GLY A 114 -3.07 4.79 10.66
C GLY A 114 -1.86 5.20 11.49
N SER A 115 -1.41 4.27 12.35
CA SER A 115 -0.29 4.46 13.27
C SER A 115 1.06 4.74 12.61
N GLN A 116 1.16 4.58 11.30
CA GLN A 116 2.43 4.75 10.57
C GLN A 116 2.64 6.17 10.04
N GLY A 117 1.67 7.07 10.25
CA GLY A 117 1.82 8.48 9.91
C GLY A 117 1.73 8.82 8.42
N PHE A 118 1.12 7.97 7.61
CA PHE A 118 0.91 8.23 6.19
C PHE A 118 -0.54 7.97 5.76
N LEU A 119 -0.97 8.65 4.70
CA LEU A 119 -2.19 8.31 3.99
C LEU A 119 -1.94 7.04 3.17
N SER A 120 -2.78 6.03 3.36
CA SER A 120 -2.73 4.76 2.63
C SER A 120 -3.96 4.60 1.76
N ILE A 121 -3.75 4.33 0.46
CA ILE A 121 -4.79 4.06 -0.54
C ILE A 121 -4.56 2.66 -1.10
N PRO A 122 -5.47 1.70 -0.90
CA PRO A 122 -5.38 0.37 -1.52
C PRO A 122 -5.56 0.50 -3.03
N LEU A 123 -4.76 -0.27 -3.78
CA LEU A 123 -4.82 -0.33 -5.25
C LEU A 123 -5.18 -1.72 -5.76
N TYR A 124 -4.84 -2.76 -5.00
CA TYR A 124 -5.03 -4.16 -5.35
C TYR A 124 -5.01 -5.00 -4.09
N LYS A 125 -5.92 -5.98 -3.95
CA LYS A 125 -5.94 -6.92 -2.82
C LYS A 125 -6.38 -8.32 -3.27
N LYS A 126 -5.46 -9.27 -3.30
CA LYS A 126 -5.70 -10.69 -3.50
C LYS A 126 -5.42 -11.43 -2.18
N ASP A 127 -6.43 -12.09 -1.62
CA ASP A 127 -6.40 -12.67 -0.27
C ASP A 127 -7.02 -14.09 -0.21
N LEU A 128 -6.70 -14.92 -1.20
CA LEU A 128 -7.24 -16.29 -1.28
C LEU A 128 -6.56 -17.23 -0.28
N SER A 129 -5.25 -17.11 -0.08
CA SER A 129 -4.47 -17.83 0.94
C SER A 129 -3.27 -16.97 1.35
N LEU A 130 -2.55 -17.34 2.41
CA LEU A 130 -1.35 -16.62 2.83
C LEU A 130 -0.26 -16.66 1.75
N GLU A 131 -0.06 -17.81 1.10
CA GLU A 131 0.97 -18.01 0.07
C GLU A 131 0.67 -17.25 -1.22
N THR A 132 -0.62 -17.04 -1.52
CA THR A 132 -1.08 -16.27 -2.70
C THR A 132 -1.47 -14.85 -2.37
N PHE A 133 -1.32 -14.45 -1.11
CA PHE A 133 -1.62 -13.08 -0.68
C PHE A 133 -0.79 -12.07 -1.48
N ASP A 134 -1.47 -11.04 -1.97
CA ASP A 134 -0.86 -9.95 -2.70
C ASP A 134 -1.63 -8.66 -2.47
N PHE A 135 -0.95 -7.61 -2.01
CA PHE A 135 -1.58 -6.36 -1.66
C PHE A 135 -0.70 -5.18 -2.05
N ILE A 136 -1.24 -4.29 -2.88
CA ILE A 136 -0.54 -3.10 -3.35
C ILE A 136 -1.27 -1.87 -2.84
N ARG A 137 -0.51 -0.90 -2.34
CA ARG A 137 -0.99 0.38 -1.80
C ARG A 137 -0.17 1.55 -2.34
N LEU A 138 -0.79 2.70 -2.42
CA LEU A 138 -0.11 3.99 -2.48
C LEU A 138 -0.02 4.55 -1.06
N HIS A 139 1.19 4.90 -0.62
CA HIS A 139 1.44 5.60 0.64
C HIS A 139 1.92 7.01 0.35
N ILE A 140 1.39 7.98 1.10
CA ILE A 140 1.75 9.39 0.99
C ILE A 140 2.03 9.94 2.39
N TRP A 141 3.22 10.47 2.61
CA TRP A 141 3.61 11.24 3.79
C TRP A 141 3.58 12.72 3.45
N ASP A 142 2.97 13.50 4.33
CA ASP A 142 2.89 14.95 4.23
C ASP A 142 2.57 15.55 5.60
N ASP A 143 3.25 16.61 6.00
CA ASP A 143 3.06 17.23 7.31
C ASP A 143 1.62 17.75 7.52
N SER A 144 0.88 18.05 6.44
CA SER A 144 -0.54 18.43 6.55
C SER A 144 -1.44 17.31 7.09
N LEU A 145 -0.95 16.07 7.16
CA LEU A 145 -1.67 14.93 7.72
C LEU A 145 -1.59 14.88 9.25
N ASP A 146 -0.62 15.56 9.88
CA ASP A 146 -0.36 15.52 11.32
C ASP A 146 -1.60 15.88 12.15
N LYS A 147 -2.40 16.84 11.67
CA LYS A 147 -3.66 17.26 12.31
C LYS A 147 -4.73 16.16 12.43
N PHE A 148 -4.55 15.05 11.72
CA PHE A 148 -5.47 13.90 11.74
C PHE A 148 -4.97 12.74 12.58
N MET A 149 -3.79 12.86 13.21
CA MET A 149 -3.10 11.79 13.90
C MET A 149 -2.83 12.13 15.37
N ASP A 150 -2.75 11.10 16.20
CA ASP A 150 -2.08 11.16 17.49
C ASP A 150 -0.58 10.87 17.27
N LEU A 151 0.20 11.93 17.10
CA LEU A 151 1.62 11.83 16.76
C LEU A 151 2.41 11.02 17.80
N LYS A 152 2.04 11.14 19.09
CA LYS A 152 2.70 10.35 20.13
C LYS A 152 2.45 8.86 19.96
N LYS A 153 1.21 8.44 19.75
CA LYS A 153 0.88 7.03 19.47
C LYS A 153 1.52 6.54 18.18
N CYS A 154 1.56 7.37 17.14
CA CYS A 154 2.25 7.04 15.90
C CYS A 154 3.73 6.76 16.16
N GLN A 155 4.40 7.56 16.99
CA GLN A 155 5.80 7.35 17.35
C GLN A 155 5.97 6.11 18.25
N ASP A 156 5.14 5.96 19.27
CA ASP A 156 5.22 4.87 20.26
C ASP A 156 5.07 3.46 19.63
N PHE A 157 4.28 3.33 18.55
CA PHE A 157 3.95 2.06 17.89
C PHE A 157 4.39 1.97 16.43
N SER A 158 5.39 2.76 16.05
CA SER A 158 5.88 2.81 14.67
C SER A 158 6.82 1.65 14.30
N ILE A 159 7.49 1.03 15.28
CA ILE A 159 8.40 -0.09 15.05
C ILE A 159 7.58 -1.38 14.97
N HIS A 160 7.65 -2.05 13.84
CA HIS A 160 6.83 -3.24 13.57
C HIS A 160 7.48 -4.19 12.57
N SER A 161 6.94 -5.38 12.48
CA SER A 161 7.26 -6.36 11.43
C SER A 161 6.01 -6.66 10.59
N HIS A 162 6.21 -7.34 9.48
CA HIS A 162 5.14 -7.80 8.61
C HIS A 162 5.12 -9.32 8.50
N THR A 163 3.91 -9.87 8.30
CA THR A 163 3.72 -11.28 7.96
C THR A 163 4.32 -11.63 6.61
N PHE A 164 4.29 -10.70 5.67
CA PHE A 164 4.65 -10.91 4.26
C PHE A 164 5.90 -10.15 3.88
N PHE A 165 6.60 -10.62 2.86
CA PHE A 165 7.63 -9.84 2.19
C PHE A 165 7.03 -8.53 1.66
N ALA A 166 7.76 -7.44 1.87
CA ALA A 166 7.34 -6.12 1.43
C ALA A 166 8.40 -5.46 0.54
N LYS A 167 7.94 -4.78 -0.51
CA LYS A 167 8.77 -3.94 -1.38
C LYS A 167 8.12 -2.58 -1.57
N SER A 168 8.91 -1.52 -1.38
CA SER A 168 8.47 -0.13 -1.47
C SER A 168 9.27 0.60 -2.53
N TRP A 169 8.64 1.15 -3.57
CA TRP A 169 9.27 1.98 -4.59
C TRP A 169 8.95 3.45 -4.32
N ILE A 170 9.98 4.28 -4.24
CA ILE A 170 9.83 5.70 -3.96
C ILE A 170 9.47 6.44 -5.25
N ILE A 171 8.29 7.04 -5.26
CA ILE A 171 7.77 7.85 -6.37
C ILE A 171 8.43 9.23 -6.32
N THR A 172 8.34 9.89 -5.17
CA THR A 172 8.93 11.21 -4.92
C THR A 172 9.36 11.37 -3.46
N GLY A 173 10.18 12.36 -3.19
CA GLY A 173 10.66 12.69 -1.85
C GLY A 173 11.77 11.77 -1.33
N LYS A 174 11.87 11.68 -0.01
CA LYS A 174 12.88 10.87 0.70
C LYS A 174 12.18 10.08 1.81
N VAL A 175 12.35 8.77 1.80
CA VAL A 175 11.78 7.87 2.81
C VAL A 175 12.91 7.32 3.66
N LYS A 176 12.75 7.45 4.97
CA LYS A 176 13.60 6.82 5.99
C LYS A 176 13.04 5.44 6.29
N ASN A 177 13.91 4.45 6.44
CA ASN A 177 13.53 3.09 6.85
C ASN A 177 14.62 2.53 7.78
N ASP A 178 14.42 2.72 9.09
CA ASP A 178 15.33 2.22 10.11
C ASP A 178 15.09 0.73 10.37
N ARG A 179 16.16 -0.03 10.59
CA ARG A 179 16.12 -1.46 10.93
C ARG A 179 16.43 -1.66 12.39
N TYR A 180 15.79 -2.70 12.96
CA TYR A 180 15.96 -3.03 14.37
C TYR A 180 16.13 -4.54 14.58
N GLU A 181 16.87 -4.88 15.64
CA GLU A 181 16.94 -6.20 16.23
C GLU A 181 16.57 -6.14 17.71
N TYR A 182 16.32 -7.28 18.34
CA TYR A 182 15.89 -7.35 19.72
C TYR A 182 16.46 -8.58 20.44
N GLU A 183 16.55 -8.47 21.77
CA GLU A 183 16.88 -9.55 22.70
C GLU A 183 15.80 -9.64 23.77
N THR A 184 15.23 -10.84 23.99
CA THR A 184 14.17 -11.07 24.99
C THR A 184 14.72 -11.57 26.33
N GLU A 185 15.92 -12.16 26.35
CA GLU A 185 16.57 -12.71 27.55
C GLU A 185 17.51 -11.71 28.23
N SER A 186 17.25 -10.43 28.15
CA SER A 186 18.07 -9.38 28.73
C SER A 186 17.54 -8.95 30.10
N ASP A 187 18.41 -8.80 31.08
CA ASP A 187 18.10 -8.21 32.41
C ASP A 187 17.62 -6.75 32.28
N PHE A 188 18.01 -6.09 31.19
CA PHE A 188 17.63 -4.72 30.90
C PHE A 188 16.78 -4.64 29.62
N THR A 189 15.46 -4.52 29.80
CA THR A 189 14.50 -4.37 28.70
C THR A 189 14.03 -2.92 28.56
N THR A 190 13.86 -2.46 27.34
CA THR A 190 13.48 -1.08 27.00
C THR A 190 12.07 -0.99 26.41
N HIS A 191 11.58 -2.06 25.80
CA HIS A 191 10.33 -2.11 25.05
C HIS A 191 9.54 -3.38 25.35
N SER A 192 8.31 -3.42 24.86
CA SER A 192 7.41 -4.57 24.93
C SER A 192 6.88 -4.94 23.55
N PHE A 193 6.55 -6.23 23.39
CA PHE A 193 5.86 -6.74 22.20
C PHE A 193 4.36 -6.59 22.35
N PHE A 194 3.72 -6.17 21.25
CA PHE A 194 2.27 -6.04 21.14
C PHE A 194 1.76 -6.85 19.97
N GLU A 195 0.65 -7.54 20.17
CA GLU A 195 -0.18 -8.07 19.11
C GLU A 195 -1.15 -7.00 18.65
N VAL A 196 -1.32 -6.85 17.33
CA VAL A 196 -2.32 -5.94 16.78
C VAL A 196 -3.61 -6.70 16.51
N GLN A 197 -4.62 -6.40 17.30
CA GLN A 197 -5.98 -6.92 17.13
C GLN A 197 -6.79 -5.96 16.25
N TYR A 198 -7.38 -6.48 15.20
CA TYR A 198 -8.19 -5.71 14.26
C TYR A 198 -9.66 -5.95 14.51
N ASN A 199 -10.50 -4.92 14.33
CA ASN A 199 -11.97 -5.06 14.43
C ASN A 199 -12.56 -5.94 13.33
N LYS A 200 -11.83 -6.09 12.23
CA LYS A 200 -12.12 -6.98 11.10
C LYS A 200 -10.91 -7.89 10.85
N SER A 201 -10.94 -8.65 9.78
CA SER A 201 -9.79 -9.48 9.41
C SER A 201 -8.51 -8.67 9.17
N LEU A 202 -7.37 -9.32 9.31
CA LEU A 202 -6.06 -8.74 8.96
C LEU A 202 -6.07 -8.24 7.51
N ASN A 203 -5.44 -7.09 7.30
CA ASN A 203 -5.35 -6.45 5.98
C ASN A 203 -6.70 -6.04 5.35
N GLU A 204 -7.77 -5.94 6.13
CA GLU A 204 -9.01 -5.38 5.63
C GLU A 204 -8.80 -3.92 5.18
N VAL A 205 -9.28 -3.58 3.99
CA VAL A 205 -9.06 -2.25 3.39
C VAL A 205 -9.83 -1.15 4.13
N ASN A 206 -10.91 -1.50 4.80
CA ASN A 206 -11.82 -0.58 5.48
C ASN A 206 -11.77 -0.74 7.01
N GLN A 207 -10.57 -0.80 7.57
CA GLN A 207 -10.35 -0.85 9.03
C GLN A 207 -10.45 0.54 9.64
N HIS A 208 -11.36 0.71 10.60
CA HIS A 208 -11.53 1.96 11.33
C HIS A 208 -10.65 2.07 12.58
N SER A 209 -10.38 0.94 13.24
CA SER A 209 -9.53 0.91 14.43
C SER A 209 -8.79 -0.42 14.54
N SER A 210 -7.73 -0.39 15.34
CA SER A 210 -7.00 -1.56 15.80
C SER A 210 -6.55 -1.34 17.23
N LYS A 211 -6.30 -2.43 17.95
CA LYS A 211 -5.85 -2.40 19.34
C LYS A 211 -4.51 -3.10 19.46
N ALA A 212 -3.51 -2.43 19.99
CA ALA A 212 -2.25 -3.05 20.37
C ALA A 212 -2.38 -3.59 21.79
N VAL A 213 -2.17 -4.89 21.98
CA VAL A 213 -2.28 -5.59 23.27
C VAL A 213 -0.95 -6.24 23.63
N TYR A 214 -0.47 -5.97 24.83
CA TYR A 214 0.79 -6.50 25.33
C TYR A 214 0.82 -8.02 25.35
N LYS A 215 1.88 -8.61 24.78
CA LYS A 215 2.08 -10.07 24.68
C LYS A 215 2.76 -10.71 25.90
N ASN A 216 2.98 -9.99 26.97
CA ASN A 216 3.80 -10.41 28.14
C ASN A 216 5.25 -10.75 27.77
N ILE A 217 5.78 -10.13 26.75
CA ILE A 217 7.17 -10.27 26.31
C ILE A 217 7.81 -8.88 26.31
N ASN A 218 8.90 -8.73 27.05
CA ASN A 218 9.72 -7.52 27.03
C ASN A 218 11.01 -7.78 26.26
N ALA A 219 11.57 -6.75 25.68
CA ALA A 219 12.80 -6.83 24.93
C ALA A 219 13.70 -5.60 25.10
N ARG A 220 14.98 -5.80 24.94
CA ARG A 220 15.95 -4.78 24.64
C ARG A 220 16.00 -4.60 23.12
N LEU A 221 15.78 -3.37 22.65
CA LEU A 221 15.71 -3.04 21.22
C LEU A 221 17.01 -2.35 20.78
N PHE A 222 17.51 -2.70 19.60
CA PHE A 222 18.70 -2.12 19.00
C PHE A 222 18.39 -1.64 17.60
N LYS A 223 18.73 -0.39 17.28
CA LYS A 223 18.74 0.08 15.90
C LYS A 223 20.02 -0.43 15.22
N THR A 224 19.88 -1.20 14.16
CA THR A 224 20.98 -1.81 13.41
C THR A 224 21.42 -0.99 12.22
N SER A 225 20.48 -0.30 11.56
CA SER A 225 20.81 0.61 10.46
C SER A 225 19.80 1.75 10.33
N GLU A 226 20.26 2.84 9.75
CA GLU A 226 19.46 3.96 9.25
C GLU A 226 19.58 3.99 7.73
N GLU A 227 18.45 3.80 7.05
CA GLU A 227 18.40 3.80 5.59
C GLU A 227 17.64 5.04 5.12
N VAL A 228 18.15 5.69 4.08
CA VAL A 228 17.46 6.78 3.39
C VAL A 228 17.35 6.43 1.92
N HIS A 229 16.13 6.37 1.44
CA HIS A 229 15.82 6.01 0.06
C HIS A 229 15.24 7.22 -0.66
N PHE A 230 15.64 7.40 -1.91
CA PHE A 230 15.30 8.55 -2.74
C PHE A 230 14.35 8.16 -3.86
N ALA A 231 13.72 9.16 -4.47
CA ALA A 231 12.89 8.98 -5.66
C ALA A 231 13.57 8.09 -6.71
N LYS A 232 12.79 7.20 -7.34
CA LYS A 232 13.22 6.15 -8.28
C LYS A 232 13.99 4.99 -7.64
N GLY A 233 14.31 5.04 -6.34
CA GLY A 233 14.84 3.92 -5.57
C GLY A 233 13.75 3.02 -5.01
N TYR A 234 14.17 1.97 -4.31
CA TYR A 234 13.29 1.08 -3.57
C TYR A 234 14.00 0.51 -2.33
N TYR A 235 13.24 -0.06 -1.42
CA TYR A 235 13.73 -0.91 -0.34
C TYR A 235 12.84 -2.12 -0.17
N GLU A 236 13.39 -3.16 0.46
CA GLU A 236 12.71 -4.42 0.72
C GLU A 236 12.73 -4.73 2.21
N ILE A 237 11.68 -5.40 2.69
CA ILE A 237 11.54 -5.83 4.09
C ILE A 237 11.14 -7.29 4.07
N GLU A 238 12.03 -8.13 4.58
CA GLU A 238 11.78 -9.55 4.78
C GLU A 238 10.68 -9.78 5.83
N PRO A 239 9.92 -10.88 5.75
CA PRO A 239 8.96 -11.25 6.79
C PRO A 239 9.60 -11.27 8.18
N SER A 240 8.85 -10.90 9.20
CA SER A 240 9.29 -10.83 10.62
C SER A 240 10.39 -9.83 10.94
N LYS A 241 10.96 -9.09 9.99
CA LYS A 241 12.01 -8.12 10.25
C LYS A 241 11.44 -6.80 10.76
N LEU A 242 11.96 -6.36 11.92
CA LEU A 242 11.57 -5.10 12.54
C LEU A 242 12.11 -3.91 11.77
N HIS A 243 11.24 -2.94 11.54
CA HIS A 243 11.60 -1.69 10.90
C HIS A 243 10.68 -0.55 11.37
N GLN A 244 11.09 0.67 11.05
CA GLN A 244 10.31 1.89 11.21
C GLN A 244 10.46 2.72 9.94
N SER A 245 9.36 2.99 9.26
CA SER A 245 9.35 3.86 8.07
C SER A 245 8.81 5.24 8.42
N GLY A 246 9.33 6.24 7.72
CA GLY A 246 8.90 7.64 7.84
C GLY A 246 9.41 8.45 6.66
N HIS A 247 9.06 9.73 6.59
CA HIS A 247 9.69 10.64 5.65
C HIS A 247 10.61 11.62 6.38
N LEU A 248 11.58 12.13 5.68
CA LEU A 248 12.40 13.22 6.21
C LEU A 248 11.63 14.52 6.04
N ASN A 249 11.47 15.27 7.16
CA ASN A 249 10.80 16.57 7.18
C ASN A 249 11.45 17.53 6.19
N LEU A 250 10.84 17.63 5.04
CA LEU A 250 11.20 18.53 3.97
C LEU A 250 9.90 19.23 3.54
N PRO A 251 9.96 20.39 2.91
CA PRO A 251 8.76 21.08 2.45
C PRO A 251 7.95 20.26 1.44
N ASN A 252 8.47 19.12 1.00
CA ASN A 252 7.90 18.26 -0.03
C ASN A 252 7.31 16.98 0.56
N SER A 253 6.20 16.53 -0.02
CA SER A 253 5.60 15.22 0.28
C SER A 253 6.51 14.09 -0.18
N SER A 254 6.41 12.93 0.48
CA SER A 254 7.00 11.69 -0.01
C SER A 254 5.89 10.71 -0.37
N ALA A 255 6.08 9.96 -1.45
CA ALA A 255 5.12 8.96 -1.88
C ALA A 255 5.79 7.67 -2.34
N THR A 256 5.12 6.53 -2.09
CA THR A 256 5.62 5.22 -2.49
C THR A 256 4.51 4.31 -3.00
N PHE A 257 4.84 3.43 -3.95
CA PHE A 257 4.08 2.21 -4.16
C PHE A 257 4.61 1.15 -3.20
N PHE A 258 3.73 0.61 -2.39
CA PHE A 258 4.07 -0.38 -1.38
C PHE A 258 3.35 -1.70 -1.70
N SER A 259 4.10 -2.79 -1.78
CA SER A 259 3.60 -4.12 -2.12
C SER A 259 3.93 -5.13 -1.04
N PHE A 260 2.92 -5.89 -0.59
CA PHE A 260 3.08 -7.11 0.21
C PHE A 260 2.83 -8.34 -0.66
N THR A 261 3.60 -9.40 -0.46
CA THR A 261 3.33 -10.69 -1.08
C THR A 261 3.70 -11.87 -0.19
N GLY A 262 2.84 -12.90 -0.16
CA GLY A 262 3.12 -14.17 0.50
C GLY A 262 4.00 -15.10 -0.32
N LYS A 263 4.17 -14.84 -1.62
CA LYS A 263 4.97 -15.68 -2.54
C LYS A 263 6.46 -15.71 -2.20
N GLU A 264 6.97 -14.66 -1.53
CA GLU A 264 8.40 -14.52 -1.20
C GLU A 264 8.69 -14.79 0.29
N GLY A 265 7.74 -15.39 0.99
CA GLY A 265 7.89 -15.82 2.38
C GLY A 265 6.80 -15.29 3.30
N ILE A 266 6.61 -16.01 4.39
CA ILE A 266 5.63 -15.74 5.44
C ILE A 266 6.33 -15.77 6.79
N GLY A 267 6.00 -14.84 7.67
CA GLY A 267 6.55 -14.75 9.01
C GLY A 267 5.57 -14.20 10.03
N GLU A 268 6.07 -13.83 11.19
CA GLU A 268 5.27 -13.24 12.24
C GLU A 268 5.16 -11.72 12.10
N SER A 269 3.99 -11.18 12.43
CA SER A 269 3.76 -9.74 12.52
C SER A 269 3.56 -9.34 13.98
N PHE A 270 4.32 -8.38 14.43
CA PHE A 270 4.20 -7.79 15.76
C PHE A 270 4.62 -6.31 15.73
N VAL A 271 4.19 -5.60 16.77
CA VAL A 271 4.54 -4.19 16.99
C VAL A 271 5.35 -4.11 18.27
N ILE A 272 6.35 -3.26 18.29
CA ILE A 272 7.14 -2.92 19.48
C ILE A 272 6.71 -1.54 19.96
N GLY A 273 6.47 -1.42 21.26
CA GLY A 273 6.05 -0.17 21.89
C GLY A 273 6.65 0.01 23.29
N PRO A 274 6.26 1.13 23.97
CA PRO A 274 6.73 1.43 25.31
C PRO A 274 6.36 0.35 26.33
N LYS A 275 7.29 0.05 27.27
CA LYS A 275 7.17 -1.02 28.25
C LYS A 275 6.02 -0.83 29.25
N GLU A 276 5.64 0.42 29.52
CA GLU A 276 4.64 0.78 30.53
C GLU A 276 3.20 0.65 30.04
N ILE A 277 3.01 0.40 28.72
CA ILE A 277 1.70 0.32 28.10
C ILE A 277 1.24 -1.13 28.10
N VAL A 278 0.03 -1.40 28.60
CA VAL A 278 -0.62 -2.72 28.53
C VAL A 278 -1.47 -2.86 27.27
N GLU A 279 -2.16 -1.79 26.88
CA GLU A 279 -2.94 -1.76 25.64
C GLU A 279 -3.04 -0.33 25.10
N SER A 280 -3.18 -0.21 23.80
CA SER A 280 -3.41 1.07 23.12
C SER A 280 -4.35 0.90 21.95
N GLU A 281 -5.39 1.71 21.90
CA GLU A 281 -6.29 1.77 20.75
C GLU A 281 -5.76 2.78 19.73
N ILE A 282 -5.77 2.39 18.46
CA ILE A 282 -5.37 3.20 17.33
C ILE A 282 -6.57 3.39 16.43
N ASN A 283 -7.14 4.59 16.48
CA ASN A 283 -8.22 5.00 15.61
C ASN A 283 -7.64 5.54 14.30
N ARG A 284 -8.18 5.05 13.17
CA ARG A 284 -7.79 5.49 11.84
C ARG A 284 -8.71 6.60 11.36
N LYS A 285 -8.14 7.65 10.84
CA LYS A 285 -8.92 8.64 10.10
C LYS A 285 -9.18 8.11 8.69
N MET A 286 -10.47 7.92 8.38
CA MET A 286 -10.90 7.38 7.09
C MET A 286 -11.40 8.46 6.15
N ASN A 287 -11.46 8.13 4.86
CA ASN A 287 -12.12 8.92 3.81
C ASN A 287 -11.56 10.36 3.68
N ILE A 288 -10.24 10.47 3.72
CA ILE A 288 -9.56 11.75 3.44
C ILE A 288 -9.43 11.86 1.92
N SER A 289 -9.95 12.94 1.34
CA SER A 289 -9.74 13.18 -0.10
C SER A 289 -8.25 13.28 -0.42
N PRO A 290 -7.71 12.42 -1.29
CA PRO A 290 -6.30 12.43 -1.61
C PRO A 290 -5.90 13.50 -2.62
N ILE A 291 -6.85 14.17 -3.27
CA ILE A 291 -6.62 15.00 -4.46
C ILE A 291 -5.54 16.06 -4.23
N TYR A 292 -5.64 16.81 -3.12
CA TYR A 292 -4.63 17.83 -2.77
C TYR A 292 -3.21 17.24 -2.65
N LEU A 293 -3.08 16.04 -2.08
CA LEU A 293 -1.78 15.36 -1.94
C LEU A 293 -1.26 14.85 -3.29
N LEU A 294 -2.17 14.35 -4.15
CA LEU A 294 -1.79 13.96 -5.50
C LEU A 294 -1.28 15.18 -6.30
N ASP A 295 -1.91 16.36 -6.16
CA ASP A 295 -1.47 17.59 -6.81
C ASP A 295 -0.06 18.01 -6.33
N LYS A 296 0.21 17.91 -5.03
CA LYS A 296 1.56 18.15 -4.50
C LYS A 296 2.60 17.21 -5.09
N ILE A 297 2.27 15.94 -5.24
CA ILE A 297 3.20 14.97 -5.84
C ILE A 297 3.46 15.29 -7.30
N ASP A 298 2.42 15.64 -8.08
CA ASP A 298 2.56 16.01 -9.50
C ASP A 298 3.52 17.19 -9.69
N THR A 299 3.53 18.15 -8.75
CA THR A 299 4.46 19.31 -8.81
C THR A 299 5.92 18.95 -8.50
N GLN A 300 6.21 17.75 -8.01
CA GLN A 300 7.53 17.28 -7.62
C GLN A 300 8.13 16.28 -8.62
N LEU A 301 7.36 15.78 -9.59
CA LEU A 301 7.77 14.83 -10.62
C LEU A 301 8.24 15.51 -11.89
#